data_5fd984059772e8c3db361d2be98344ab
#
_entry.id   5fd984059772e8c3db361d2be98344ab
#
_cell.length_a   1.000
_cell.length_b   1.000
_cell.length_c   1.000
_cell.angle_alpha   90.00
_cell.angle_beta   90.00
_cell.angle_gamma   90.00
#
_symmetry.space_group_name_H-M   'P 1'
#
loop_
_entity.id
_entity.type
_entity.pdbx_description
1 polymer ?
#
loop_
_entity_poly.entity_id
_entity_poly.type
_entity_poly.pdbx_seq_one_letter_code
_entity_poly.pdbx_strand_id
1 'polypeptide(L)'
;LGIKTFIVNEHLERHPLARAAYIRLFGALTGNMAAADSVLKIVSENYINLRDSVQSNLNRNIELDSKGTTHKQRKILVNIPYKDQWFIPGQESYLTTLFKDAGGEILGTKSGSSVSGQISVETAYSLSKEADLWMNVGWCQTLEQLLSVNPLFEDFLRNIQRNASAIGYSGTKGCATNSCDTSASVVWNDNNRLNPKGG
;
A
#
# COMPACT_ATOMS: atom_id res chain seq x y z
N LEU A 1 -26.18 16.14 31.33
CA LEU A 1 -24.86 15.65 31.65
C LEU A 1 -23.86 16.61 31.02
N GLY A 2 -23.19 17.47 31.84
CA GLY A 2 -22.25 18.50 31.35
C GLY A 2 -20.88 17.97 30.89
N ILE A 3 -20.86 16.84 30.15
CA ILE A 3 -19.63 16.26 29.60
C ILE A 3 -19.24 17.07 28.39
N LYS A 4 -18.05 17.67 28.43
CA LYS A 4 -17.48 18.35 27.28
C LYS A 4 -17.01 17.30 26.25
N THR A 5 -17.53 17.39 25.04
CA THR A 5 -17.16 16.51 23.93
C THR A 5 -16.32 17.26 22.90
N PHE A 6 -15.39 16.55 22.27
CA PHE A 6 -14.56 17.05 21.19
C PHE A 6 -14.58 16.06 20.03
N ILE A 7 -14.78 16.55 18.82
CA ILE A 7 -14.80 15.71 17.62
C ILE A 7 -13.39 15.67 17.03
N VAL A 8 -12.86 14.46 16.81
CA VAL A 8 -11.57 14.22 16.19
C VAL A 8 -11.81 13.68 14.78
N ASN A 9 -11.34 14.38 13.77
CA ASN A 9 -11.55 14.06 12.34
C ASN A 9 -10.23 13.71 11.62
N GLU A 10 -9.25 13.12 12.33
CA GLU A 10 -7.95 12.78 11.77
C GLU A 10 -8.04 11.83 10.57
N HIS A 11 -9.10 11.01 10.53
CA HIS A 11 -9.36 10.07 9.44
C HIS A 11 -9.72 10.75 8.11
N LEU A 12 -10.12 12.04 8.16
CA LEU A 12 -10.39 12.85 6.96
C LEU A 12 -9.14 13.52 6.38
N GLU A 13 -8.02 13.49 7.12
CA GLU A 13 -6.78 14.06 6.65
C GLU A 13 -6.22 13.27 5.45
N ARG A 14 -5.83 14.00 4.42
CA ARG A 14 -5.34 13.44 3.16
C ARG A 14 -3.84 13.18 3.17
N HIS A 15 -3.11 13.84 4.08
CA HIS A 15 -1.66 13.76 4.17
C HIS A 15 -1.22 13.04 5.45
N PRO A 16 -0.26 12.10 5.39
CA PRO A 16 0.23 11.38 6.56
C PRO A 16 0.72 12.28 7.70
N LEU A 17 1.44 13.35 7.40
CA LEU A 17 1.93 14.27 8.42
C LEU A 17 0.81 15.12 9.03
N ALA A 18 -0.23 15.49 8.27
CA ALA A 18 -1.39 16.17 8.81
C ALA A 18 -2.13 15.28 9.83
N ARG A 19 -2.25 13.98 9.51
CA ARG A 19 -2.83 12.99 10.42
C ARG A 19 -1.96 12.81 11.68
N ALA A 20 -0.64 12.72 11.54
CA ALA A 20 0.28 12.63 12.66
C ALA A 20 0.24 13.88 13.56
N ALA A 21 -0.04 15.07 13.01
CA ALA A 21 -0.11 16.32 13.75
C ALA A 21 -1.23 16.37 14.80
N TYR A 22 -2.22 15.47 14.74
CA TYR A 22 -3.25 15.34 15.79
C TYR A 22 -2.68 14.94 17.15
N ILE A 23 -1.44 14.43 17.24
CA ILE A 23 -0.77 14.21 18.53
C ILE A 23 -0.69 15.49 19.35
N ARG A 24 -0.61 16.68 18.72
CA ARG A 24 -0.59 17.98 19.40
C ARG A 24 -1.92 18.29 20.09
N LEU A 25 -3.05 17.85 19.49
CA LEU A 25 -4.35 17.98 20.14
C LEU A 25 -4.39 17.19 21.44
N PHE A 26 -3.90 15.94 21.43
CA PHE A 26 -3.82 15.13 22.64
C PHE A 26 -2.82 15.71 23.65
N GLY A 27 -1.69 16.24 23.17
CA GLY A 27 -0.72 16.97 24.00
C GLY A 27 -1.34 18.17 24.71
N ALA A 28 -2.16 18.96 24.00
CA ALA A 28 -2.88 20.10 24.59
C ALA A 28 -3.93 19.66 25.62
N LEU A 29 -4.71 18.61 25.32
CA LEU A 29 -5.73 18.10 26.23
C LEU A 29 -5.18 17.48 27.52
N THR A 30 -3.96 16.93 27.45
CA THR A 30 -3.30 16.26 28.59
C THR A 30 -2.25 17.11 29.28
N GLY A 31 -2.00 18.35 28.81
CA GLY A 31 -0.94 19.23 29.33
C GLY A 31 0.48 18.80 28.94
N ASN A 32 0.66 17.90 27.96
CA ASN A 32 1.92 17.33 27.54
C ASN A 32 2.39 17.85 26.16
N MET A 33 2.21 19.14 25.90
CA MET A 33 2.47 19.74 24.59
C MET A 33 3.92 19.56 24.13
N ALA A 34 4.89 19.75 25.03
CA ALA A 34 6.31 19.58 24.71
C ALA A 34 6.67 18.18 24.27
N ALA A 35 6.08 17.15 24.89
CA ALA A 35 6.25 15.76 24.48
C ALA A 35 5.62 15.51 23.11
N ALA A 36 4.40 16.01 22.87
CA ALA A 36 3.71 15.89 21.59
C ALA A 36 4.52 16.55 20.45
N ASP A 37 5.05 17.75 20.67
CA ASP A 37 5.88 18.46 19.69
C ASP A 37 7.19 17.69 19.40
N SER A 38 7.83 17.13 20.41
CA SER A 38 9.05 16.32 20.25
C SER A 38 8.78 15.06 19.41
N VAL A 39 7.70 14.33 19.69
CA VAL A 39 7.34 13.14 18.91
C VAL A 39 6.97 13.52 17.46
N LEU A 40 6.15 14.55 17.27
CA LEU A 40 5.76 15.00 15.93
C LEU A 40 6.98 15.42 15.12
N LYS A 41 7.94 16.12 15.72
CA LYS A 41 9.19 16.52 15.06
C LYS A 41 9.95 15.29 14.53
N ILE A 42 10.20 14.31 15.40
CA ILE A 42 10.93 13.08 15.03
C ILE A 42 10.20 12.32 13.91
N VAL A 43 8.90 12.14 14.06
CA VAL A 43 8.08 11.44 13.03
C VAL A 43 8.12 12.18 11.70
N SER A 44 8.00 13.52 11.73
CA SER A 44 8.00 14.33 10.51
C SER A 44 9.35 14.31 9.81
N GLU A 45 10.44 14.46 10.55
CA GLU A 45 11.81 14.41 10.00
C GLU A 45 12.10 13.05 9.38
N ASN A 46 11.78 11.96 10.06
CA ASN A 46 11.97 10.60 9.54
C ASN A 46 11.13 10.36 8.29
N TYR A 47 9.87 10.78 8.28
CA TYR A 47 8.98 10.64 7.14
C TYR A 47 9.51 11.41 5.91
N ILE A 48 9.88 12.67 6.10
CA ILE A 48 10.39 13.54 5.02
C ILE A 48 11.70 12.96 4.46
N ASN A 49 12.64 12.57 5.32
CA ASN A 49 13.92 12.01 4.91
C ASN A 49 13.73 10.72 4.10
N LEU A 50 12.83 9.83 4.55
CA LEU A 50 12.53 8.59 3.83
C LEU A 50 11.88 8.88 2.47
N ARG A 51 10.85 9.73 2.42
CA ARG A 51 10.18 10.15 1.19
C ARG A 51 11.18 10.74 0.20
N ASP A 52 12.02 11.69 0.66
CA ASP A 52 12.96 12.38 -0.22
C ASP A 52 14.06 11.45 -0.73
N SER A 53 14.47 10.47 0.07
CA SER A 53 15.36 9.38 -0.36
C SER A 53 14.74 8.53 -1.45
N VAL A 54 13.46 8.13 -1.28
CA VAL A 54 12.71 7.36 -2.28
C VAL A 54 12.58 8.16 -3.58
N GLN A 55 12.14 9.41 -3.51
CA GLN A 55 11.96 10.27 -4.68
C GLN A 55 13.28 10.54 -5.40
N SER A 56 14.37 10.75 -4.66
CA SER A 56 15.71 10.90 -5.24
C SER A 56 16.17 9.64 -5.97
N ASN A 57 15.85 8.46 -5.45
CA ASN A 57 16.13 7.20 -6.09
C ASN A 57 15.29 7.00 -7.36
N LEU A 58 14.02 7.30 -7.35
CA LEU A 58 13.17 7.26 -8.54
C LEU A 58 13.67 8.19 -9.64
N ASN A 59 14.10 9.39 -9.30
CA ASN A 59 14.60 10.38 -10.25
C ASN A 59 15.98 10.03 -10.83
N ARG A 60 16.86 9.38 -10.06
CA ARG A 60 18.19 8.92 -10.53
C ARG A 60 18.11 7.80 -11.56
N ASN A 61 17.01 7.10 -11.63
CA ASN A 61 16.85 5.89 -12.44
C ASN A 61 16.45 6.12 -13.89
N ILE A 62 16.58 7.33 -14.38
CA ILE A 62 16.78 7.58 -15.82
C ILE A 62 18.16 7.07 -16.28
N GLU A 63 19.12 6.88 -15.36
CA GLU A 63 20.41 6.25 -15.62
C GLU A 63 20.42 4.85 -14.99
N LEU A 64 20.64 3.82 -15.82
CA LEU A 64 20.83 2.43 -15.41
C LEU A 64 21.88 2.36 -14.30
N ASP A 65 21.55 1.75 -13.16
CA ASP A 65 22.58 1.39 -12.22
C ASP A 65 23.51 0.34 -12.87
N SER A 66 24.71 0.16 -12.28
CA SER A 66 25.72 -0.80 -12.76
C SER A 66 25.24 -2.26 -12.78
N LYS A 67 24.01 -2.54 -12.33
CA LYS A 67 23.34 -3.86 -12.32
C LYS A 67 22.16 -3.94 -13.30
N GLY A 68 21.88 -2.87 -14.07
CA GLY A 68 20.76 -2.85 -15.01
C GLY A 68 19.37 -2.80 -14.36
N THR A 69 19.28 -2.44 -13.08
CA THR A 69 18.03 -2.37 -12.35
C THR A 69 17.42 -0.98 -12.47
N THR A 70 16.25 -0.85 -13.06
CA THR A 70 15.53 0.41 -13.11
C THR A 70 14.63 0.52 -11.88
N HIS A 71 14.82 1.54 -11.05
CA HIS A 71 13.90 1.86 -9.95
C HIS A 71 12.67 2.61 -10.49
N LYS A 72 11.88 1.95 -11.26
CA LYS A 72 10.61 2.48 -11.76
C LYS A 72 9.59 2.56 -10.61
N GLN A 73 8.74 3.59 -10.64
CA GLN A 73 7.55 3.65 -9.79
C GLN A 73 6.73 2.35 -9.95
N ARG A 74 6.39 1.70 -8.82
CA ARG A 74 5.68 0.42 -8.83
C ARG A 74 4.18 0.64 -8.98
N LYS A 75 3.58 -0.05 -9.93
CA LYS A 75 2.13 -0.08 -10.12
C LYS A 75 1.50 -1.10 -9.16
N ILE A 76 0.54 -0.66 -8.37
CA ILE A 76 0.01 -1.46 -7.26
C ILE A 76 -1.49 -1.62 -7.41
N LEU A 77 -1.96 -2.87 -7.44
CA LEU A 77 -3.36 -3.21 -7.23
C LEU A 77 -3.59 -3.35 -5.73
N VAL A 78 -4.67 -2.78 -5.21
CA VAL A 78 -5.00 -2.84 -3.78
C VAL A 78 -6.36 -3.45 -3.53
N ASN A 79 -6.53 -4.04 -2.34
CA ASN A 79 -7.75 -4.65 -1.82
C ASN A 79 -8.15 -5.96 -2.52
N ILE A 80 -9.29 -6.50 -2.09
CA ILE A 80 -10.05 -7.58 -2.70
C ILE A 80 -11.52 -7.16 -2.76
N PRO A 81 -12.37 -7.79 -3.58
CA PRO A 81 -13.77 -7.45 -3.64
C PRO A 81 -14.48 -7.77 -2.31
N TYR A 82 -15.42 -6.93 -1.96
CA TYR A 82 -16.39 -7.15 -0.90
C TYR A 82 -17.79 -7.13 -1.52
N LYS A 83 -18.54 -8.23 -1.41
CA LYS A 83 -19.87 -8.37 -2.04
C LYS A 83 -19.86 -7.96 -3.52
N ASP A 84 -18.95 -8.53 -4.29
CA ASP A 84 -18.77 -8.29 -5.74
C ASP A 84 -18.37 -6.86 -6.14
N GLN A 85 -18.04 -6.01 -5.18
CA GLN A 85 -17.57 -4.66 -5.40
C GLN A 85 -16.11 -4.52 -4.99
N TRP A 86 -15.29 -3.97 -5.89
CA TRP A 86 -13.88 -3.71 -5.61
C TRP A 86 -13.71 -2.23 -5.27
N PHE A 87 -13.27 -1.95 -4.05
CA PHE A 87 -13.07 -0.58 -3.57
C PHE A 87 -11.62 -0.15 -3.83
N ILE A 88 -11.46 0.98 -4.52
CA ILE A 88 -10.16 1.61 -4.78
C ILE A 88 -10.12 2.95 -4.05
N PRO A 89 -9.04 3.30 -3.33
CA PRO A 89 -8.92 4.60 -2.69
C PRO A 89 -8.94 5.73 -3.70
N GLY A 90 -9.46 6.89 -3.31
CA GLY A 90 -9.41 8.08 -4.14
C GLY A 90 -7.98 8.56 -4.36
N GLN A 91 -7.69 9.20 -5.48
CA GLN A 91 -6.35 9.67 -5.83
C GLN A 91 -5.79 10.67 -4.81
N GLU A 92 -6.66 11.48 -4.18
CA GLU A 92 -6.28 12.46 -3.15
C GLU A 92 -6.48 11.93 -1.72
N SER A 93 -6.56 10.60 -1.54
CA SER A 93 -6.72 10.02 -0.21
C SER A 93 -5.38 9.91 0.53
N TYR A 94 -5.47 9.77 1.86
CA TYR A 94 -4.33 9.47 2.73
C TYR A 94 -3.51 8.26 2.22
N LEU A 95 -4.21 7.17 1.88
CA LEU A 95 -3.55 5.93 1.44
C LEU A 95 -2.79 6.14 0.13
N THR A 96 -3.40 6.79 -0.85
CA THR A 96 -2.76 7.06 -2.14
C THR A 96 -1.56 7.99 -1.98
N THR A 97 -1.65 9.00 -1.10
CA THR A 97 -0.52 9.88 -0.78
C THR A 97 0.63 9.08 -0.15
N LEU A 98 0.33 8.20 0.82
CA LEU A 98 1.33 7.35 1.47
C LEU A 98 2.05 6.44 0.47
N PHE A 99 1.30 5.77 -0.41
CA PHE A 99 1.88 4.90 -1.45
C PHE A 99 2.74 5.68 -2.43
N LYS A 100 2.28 6.86 -2.87
CA LYS A 100 3.04 7.74 -3.76
C LYS A 100 4.36 8.17 -3.13
N ASP A 101 4.34 8.57 -1.86
CA ASP A 101 5.54 8.97 -1.14
C ASP A 101 6.51 7.79 -0.93
N ALA A 102 6.00 6.57 -0.85
CA ALA A 102 6.78 5.34 -0.83
C ALA A 102 7.23 4.83 -2.22
N GLY A 103 6.99 5.58 -3.29
CA GLY A 103 7.41 5.22 -4.64
C GLY A 103 6.45 4.30 -5.40
N GLY A 104 5.21 4.17 -4.93
CA GLY A 104 4.15 3.38 -5.56
C GLY A 104 3.08 4.23 -6.25
N GLU A 105 2.35 3.61 -7.17
CA GLU A 105 1.17 4.15 -7.82
C GLU A 105 0.02 3.17 -7.66
N ILE A 106 -1.05 3.58 -6.98
CA ILE A 106 -2.27 2.75 -6.89
C ILE A 106 -3.03 2.85 -8.20
N LEU A 107 -3.28 1.71 -8.82
CA LEU A 107 -4.04 1.62 -10.07
C LEU A 107 -5.54 1.81 -9.85
N GLY A 108 -6.22 2.40 -10.84
CA GLY A 108 -7.66 2.56 -10.84
C GLY A 108 -8.20 3.68 -9.97
N THR A 109 -7.34 4.53 -9.39
CA THR A 109 -7.76 5.68 -8.58
C THR A 109 -8.52 6.70 -9.42
N LYS A 110 -9.58 7.30 -8.83
CA LYS A 110 -10.35 8.35 -9.49
C LYS A 110 -9.72 9.71 -9.21
N SER A 111 -9.36 10.43 -10.28
CA SER A 111 -8.79 11.78 -10.21
C SER A 111 -9.73 12.76 -9.51
N GLY A 112 -9.17 13.69 -8.72
CA GLY A 112 -9.91 14.73 -8.02
C GLY A 112 -10.77 14.23 -6.86
N SER A 113 -10.62 12.99 -6.41
CA SER A 113 -11.40 12.41 -5.31
C SER A 113 -10.50 11.97 -4.16
N SER A 114 -10.92 12.30 -2.94
CA SER A 114 -10.34 11.75 -1.70
C SER A 114 -11.15 10.54 -1.16
N VAL A 115 -12.34 10.31 -1.71
CA VAL A 115 -13.23 9.23 -1.32
C VAL A 115 -12.96 7.99 -2.17
N SER A 116 -13.05 6.81 -1.57
CA SER A 116 -12.93 5.55 -2.28
C SER A 116 -13.99 5.41 -3.37
N GLY A 117 -13.55 5.00 -4.55
CA GLY A 117 -14.42 4.65 -5.67
C GLY A 117 -14.67 3.14 -5.71
N GLN A 118 -15.56 2.74 -6.60
CA GLN A 118 -15.86 1.34 -6.87
C GLN A 118 -15.52 1.02 -8.31
N ILE A 119 -14.94 -0.15 -8.53
CA ILE A 119 -14.71 -0.73 -9.86
C ILE A 119 -15.26 -2.15 -9.89
N SER A 120 -15.49 -2.69 -11.08
CA SER A 120 -15.88 -4.10 -11.24
C SER A 120 -14.65 -5.03 -11.11
N VAL A 121 -14.91 -6.31 -10.88
CA VAL A 121 -13.86 -7.34 -10.84
C VAL A 121 -13.14 -7.44 -12.19
N GLU A 122 -13.87 -7.26 -13.30
CA GLU A 122 -13.30 -7.28 -14.67
C GLU A 122 -12.35 -6.09 -14.87
N THR A 123 -12.72 -4.92 -14.35
CA THR A 123 -11.83 -3.75 -14.37
C THR A 123 -10.57 -4.02 -13.55
N ALA A 124 -10.71 -4.57 -12.34
CA ALA A 124 -9.57 -4.95 -11.50
C ALA A 124 -8.70 -6.00 -12.19
N TYR A 125 -9.28 -6.97 -12.89
CA TYR A 125 -8.56 -7.94 -13.71
C TYR A 125 -7.76 -7.26 -14.83
N SER A 126 -8.36 -6.28 -15.51
CA SER A 126 -7.64 -5.52 -16.53
C SER A 126 -6.45 -4.75 -15.94
N LEU A 127 -6.61 -4.15 -14.75
CA LEU A 127 -5.54 -3.46 -14.03
C LEU A 127 -4.45 -4.43 -13.54
N SER A 128 -4.78 -5.68 -13.21
CA SER A 128 -3.79 -6.67 -12.79
C SER A 128 -2.74 -6.96 -13.87
N LYS A 129 -3.08 -6.75 -15.15
CA LYS A 129 -2.15 -6.91 -16.28
C LYS A 129 -1.03 -5.87 -16.29
N GLU A 130 -1.24 -4.75 -15.61
CA GLU A 130 -0.26 -3.67 -15.47
C GLU A 130 0.38 -3.61 -14.09
N ALA A 131 -0.21 -4.28 -13.10
CA ALA A 131 0.24 -4.23 -11.72
C ALA A 131 1.56 -5.00 -11.53
N ASP A 132 2.50 -4.39 -10.81
CA ASP A 132 3.73 -5.02 -10.35
C ASP A 132 3.54 -5.73 -9.01
N LEU A 133 2.59 -5.24 -8.20
CA LEU A 133 2.29 -5.74 -6.86
C LEU A 133 0.78 -5.76 -6.61
N TRP A 134 0.35 -6.69 -5.75
CA TRP A 134 -1.01 -6.69 -5.19
C TRP A 134 -0.92 -6.66 -3.67
N MET A 135 -1.55 -5.68 -3.04
CA MET A 135 -1.44 -5.40 -1.61
C MET A 135 -2.81 -5.27 -0.94
N ASN A 136 -2.82 -5.40 0.38
CA ASN A 136 -4.02 -5.28 1.21
C ASN A 136 -5.12 -6.28 0.81
N VAL A 137 -4.75 -7.54 0.71
CA VAL A 137 -5.66 -8.64 0.34
C VAL A 137 -6.58 -9.07 1.50
N GLY A 138 -6.89 -8.16 2.40
CA GLY A 138 -7.82 -8.36 3.51
C GLY A 138 -7.30 -9.35 4.55
N TRP A 139 -8.14 -10.33 4.91
CA TRP A 139 -7.83 -11.36 5.91
C TRP A 139 -6.98 -12.52 5.37
N CYS A 140 -6.72 -12.55 4.05
CA CYS A 140 -5.98 -13.65 3.42
C CYS A 140 -4.50 -13.59 3.83
N GLN A 141 -4.04 -14.62 4.52
CA GLN A 141 -2.64 -14.77 4.95
C GLN A 141 -1.88 -15.78 4.08
N THR A 142 -2.60 -16.62 3.34
CA THR A 142 -2.03 -17.63 2.45
C THR A 142 -2.65 -17.52 1.05
N LEU A 143 -1.94 -18.10 0.08
CA LEU A 143 -2.42 -18.19 -1.29
C LEU A 143 -3.73 -18.97 -1.39
N GLU A 144 -3.84 -20.08 -0.67
CA GLU A 144 -5.05 -20.91 -0.67
C GLU A 144 -6.25 -20.11 -0.16
N GLN A 145 -6.08 -19.31 0.89
CA GLN A 145 -7.13 -18.43 1.39
C GLN A 145 -7.54 -17.39 0.33
N LEU A 146 -6.59 -16.79 -0.35
CA LEU A 146 -6.87 -15.81 -1.42
C LEU A 146 -7.63 -16.47 -2.58
N LEU A 147 -7.20 -17.63 -3.05
CA LEU A 147 -7.88 -18.38 -4.11
C LEU A 147 -9.26 -18.91 -3.68
N SER A 148 -9.48 -19.17 -2.39
CA SER A 148 -10.79 -19.53 -1.87
C SER A 148 -11.82 -18.40 -1.91
N VAL A 149 -11.37 -17.14 -1.90
CA VAL A 149 -12.26 -15.97 -2.07
C VAL A 149 -12.81 -15.91 -3.48
N ASN A 150 -11.94 -16.10 -4.48
CA ASN A 150 -12.34 -16.17 -5.88
C ASN A 150 -11.27 -16.92 -6.69
N PRO A 151 -11.61 -18.06 -7.34
CA PRO A 151 -10.66 -18.81 -8.16
C PRO A 151 -10.04 -18.01 -9.31
N LEU A 152 -10.72 -16.97 -9.84
CA LEU A 152 -10.17 -16.08 -10.86
C LEU A 152 -8.90 -15.32 -10.39
N PHE A 153 -8.64 -15.25 -9.09
CA PHE A 153 -7.45 -14.60 -8.56
C PHE A 153 -6.15 -15.31 -8.95
N GLU A 154 -6.21 -16.56 -9.39
CA GLU A 154 -5.07 -17.24 -10.00
C GLU A 154 -4.56 -16.48 -11.24
N ASP A 155 -5.46 -16.01 -12.10
CA ASP A 155 -5.09 -15.26 -13.31
C ASP A 155 -4.55 -13.86 -12.97
N PHE A 156 -5.06 -13.21 -11.91
CA PHE A 156 -4.50 -11.96 -11.38
C PHE A 156 -3.04 -12.16 -10.96
N LEU A 157 -2.78 -13.21 -10.20
CA LEU A 157 -1.44 -13.53 -9.70
C LEU A 157 -0.47 -13.84 -10.85
N ARG A 158 -0.91 -14.59 -11.85
CA ARG A 158 -0.11 -14.85 -13.06
C ARG A 158 0.26 -13.59 -13.82
N ASN A 159 -0.67 -12.63 -13.94
CA ASN A 159 -0.40 -11.35 -14.59
C ASN A 159 0.66 -10.57 -13.82
N ILE A 160 0.47 -10.42 -12.51
CA ILE A 160 1.37 -9.67 -11.63
C ILE A 160 2.76 -10.32 -11.57
N GLN A 161 2.83 -11.66 -11.47
CA GLN A 161 4.11 -12.38 -11.49
C GLN A 161 4.89 -12.16 -12.78
N ARG A 162 4.20 -12.12 -13.92
CA ARG A 162 4.83 -11.84 -15.23
C ARG A 162 5.46 -10.45 -15.24
N ASN A 163 4.78 -9.44 -14.71
CA ASN A 163 5.28 -8.07 -14.64
C ASN A 163 6.44 -7.95 -13.65
N ALA A 164 6.33 -8.55 -12.47
CA ALA A 164 7.37 -8.54 -11.45
C ALA A 164 8.67 -9.21 -11.96
N SER A 165 8.57 -10.32 -12.67
CA SER A 165 9.72 -11.03 -13.27
C SER A 165 10.40 -10.20 -14.36
N ALA A 166 9.64 -9.44 -15.16
CA ALA A 166 10.16 -8.59 -16.22
C ALA A 166 11.04 -7.44 -15.73
N ILE A 167 10.88 -7.03 -14.44
CA ILE A 167 11.68 -5.97 -13.82
C ILE A 167 12.82 -6.49 -12.95
N GLY A 168 13.20 -7.78 -13.09
CA GLY A 168 14.33 -8.37 -12.37
C GLY A 168 14.09 -8.53 -10.86
N TYR A 169 12.85 -8.48 -10.41
CA TYR A 169 12.49 -8.73 -9.01
C TYR A 169 12.50 -10.24 -8.75
N SER A 170 13.66 -10.77 -8.40
CA SER A 170 13.74 -12.07 -7.75
C SER A 170 13.35 -11.87 -6.29
N GLY A 171 12.13 -12.27 -5.94
CA GLY A 171 11.59 -12.08 -4.60
C GLY A 171 12.49 -12.63 -3.53
N THR A 172 13.16 -11.76 -2.80
CA THR A 172 13.84 -12.13 -1.57
C THR A 172 12.80 -12.30 -0.49
N LYS A 173 12.73 -13.52 0.03
CA LYS A 173 12.14 -13.98 1.30
C LYS A 173 11.34 -12.89 2.05
N GLY A 174 10.07 -12.74 1.71
CA GLY A 174 9.11 -12.04 2.55
C GLY A 174 8.68 -12.96 3.70
N CYS A 175 8.77 -12.44 4.87
CA CYS A 175 8.30 -12.88 6.18
C CYS A 175 7.73 -14.32 6.27
N ALA A 176 8.60 -15.28 6.51
CA ALA A 176 8.26 -16.59 7.05
C ALA A 176 8.72 -16.64 8.52
N THR A 177 8.21 -15.76 9.36
CA THR A 177 8.39 -15.84 10.81
C THR A 177 7.07 -15.55 11.51
N ASN A 178 6.75 -16.35 12.52
CA ASN A 178 5.52 -16.42 13.31
C ASN A 178 5.17 -15.15 14.13
N SER A 179 5.50 -13.95 13.67
CA SER A 179 5.18 -12.68 14.31
C SER A 179 4.93 -11.57 13.31
N CYS A 180 4.06 -11.79 12.32
CA CYS A 180 3.53 -10.70 11.51
C CYS A 180 2.26 -10.18 12.15
N ASP A 181 2.34 -8.95 12.66
CA ASP A 181 1.21 -8.14 13.10
C ASP A 181 0.14 -8.07 11.99
N THR A 182 -1.12 -8.04 12.35
CA THR A 182 -2.33 -8.33 11.56
C THR A 182 -2.66 -7.41 10.39
N SER A 183 -1.68 -6.74 9.77
CA SER A 183 -1.81 -6.02 8.50
C SER A 183 -1.00 -6.74 7.41
N ALA A 184 -1.42 -7.96 7.08
CA ALA A 184 -0.72 -8.79 6.11
C ALA A 184 -0.76 -8.16 4.72
N SER A 185 0.36 -7.61 4.29
CA SER A 185 0.68 -7.42 2.89
C SER A 185 1.23 -8.74 2.37
N VAL A 186 0.47 -9.43 1.51
CA VAL A 186 1.02 -10.57 0.77
C VAL A 186 1.97 -9.99 -0.27
N VAL A 187 3.26 -9.98 0.04
CA VAL A 187 4.29 -9.83 -0.98
C VAL A 187 4.52 -11.23 -1.56
N TRP A 188 4.21 -11.40 -2.83
CA TRP A 188 4.42 -12.66 -3.54
C TRP A 188 5.90 -13.04 -3.52
N ASN A 189 6.20 -14.31 -3.16
CA ASN A 189 7.55 -14.88 -3.15
C ASN A 189 7.64 -15.96 -4.23
N ASP A 190 8.67 -15.91 -5.07
CA ASP A 190 8.98 -16.86 -6.15
C ASP A 190 9.07 -18.34 -5.72
N ASN A 191 9.17 -18.63 -4.42
CA ASN A 191 9.22 -20.00 -3.91
C ASN A 191 7.86 -20.74 -3.93
N ASN A 192 6.75 -20.04 -4.21
CA ASN A 192 5.42 -20.63 -4.40
C ASN A 192 5.06 -20.71 -5.90
N ARG A 193 5.97 -21.21 -6.73
CA ARG A 193 5.60 -21.59 -8.10
C ARG A 193 4.44 -22.57 -8.04
N LEU A 194 3.33 -22.20 -8.67
CA LEU A 194 2.30 -23.15 -9.02
C LEU A 194 2.96 -24.25 -9.86
N ASN A 195 3.15 -25.41 -9.27
CA ASN A 195 3.69 -26.56 -9.97
C ASN A 195 2.53 -27.16 -10.81
N PRO A 196 2.52 -27.03 -12.15
CA PRO A 196 1.39 -27.51 -12.96
C PRO A 196 1.39 -29.02 -13.19
N LYS A 197 2.11 -29.79 -12.37
CA LYS A 197 2.20 -31.24 -12.46
C LYS A 197 1.91 -31.88 -11.10
N GLY A 198 0.64 -32.06 -10.82
CA GLY A 198 0.10 -33.00 -9.89
C GLY A 198 -1.08 -33.69 -10.57
N GLY A 199 -0.79 -34.70 -11.38
CA GLY A 199 -1.75 -35.67 -11.86
C GLY A 199 -2.03 -36.70 -10.79
#